data_f9994b1bbabd6aee40da0099efd35289
#
_entry.id   f9994b1bbabd6aee40da0099efd35289
#
_cell.length_a   1.000
_cell.length_b   1.000
_cell.length_c   1.000
_cell.angle_alpha   90.00
_cell.angle_beta   90.00
_cell.angle_gamma   90.00
#
_symmetry.space_group_name_H-M   'P 1'
#
loop_
_entity.id
_entity.type
_entity.pdbx_description
1 polymer ?
#
loop_
_entity_poly.entity_id
_entity_poly.type
_entity_poly.pdbx_seq_one_letter_code
_entity_poly.pdbx_strand_id
1 'polypeptide(L)'
;MVDVSPHPYLDAPLPLALAHRGGAGLPANDGIENTLTAFRNAVALGYVFLETDVHVSVDGVVYAFHDEHLGRMTGVETPIAALTSAEIDRVPVAGREPVPRLADLLATLPDARFNIDVKADGAVEATVKVVQEARAEDRVCLASFSGARLGRLRALCPGAARSGGPLEIAALKLGPTRWVRRLAARRGVHCVQVPVRRGPVTVVTPRFVRRAHETGLQVHVWTVDDPDEMRTLLEIGVDGIVTDRPDVLRDVLDERGSWPDEPH
;
A
#
# COMPACT_ATOMS: atom_id res chain seq x y z
N MET A 1 -8.06 17.10 -24.22
CA MET A 1 -7.59 16.07 -23.27
C MET A 1 -6.74 16.82 -22.27
N VAL A 2 -7.05 16.78 -20.99
CA VAL A 2 -6.12 17.27 -19.98
C VAL A 2 -5.10 16.14 -19.85
N ASP A 3 -3.89 16.40 -20.32
CA ASP A 3 -2.74 15.53 -20.12
C ASP A 3 -2.43 15.59 -18.62
N VAL A 4 -2.95 14.62 -17.88
CA VAL A 4 -2.62 14.45 -16.48
C VAL A 4 -1.44 13.49 -16.48
N SER A 5 -0.23 14.03 -16.46
CA SER A 5 0.95 13.22 -16.17
C SER A 5 0.68 12.38 -14.93
N PRO A 6 1.00 11.10 -14.94
CA PRO A 6 0.81 10.26 -13.75
C PRO A 6 1.59 10.85 -12.57
N HIS A 7 1.05 10.70 -11.37
CA HIS A 7 1.77 11.09 -10.16
C HIS A 7 3.12 10.36 -10.11
N PRO A 8 4.24 10.99 -9.69
CA PRO A 8 5.57 10.36 -9.68
C PRO A 8 5.60 8.98 -9.01
N TYR A 9 4.84 8.79 -7.93
CA TYR A 9 4.66 7.47 -7.30
C TYR A 9 4.19 6.39 -8.28
N LEU A 10 3.33 6.70 -9.25
CA LEU A 10 2.75 5.75 -10.23
C LEU A 10 3.49 5.74 -11.57
N ASP A 11 4.51 6.57 -11.73
CA ASP A 11 5.30 6.66 -12.95
C ASP A 11 6.31 5.50 -12.99
N ALA A 12 5.84 4.34 -13.41
CA ALA A 12 6.61 3.12 -13.58
C ALA A 12 5.93 2.21 -14.62
N PRO A 13 6.67 1.27 -15.23
CA PRO A 13 6.09 0.26 -16.09
C PRO A 13 5.00 -0.54 -15.40
N LEU A 14 3.92 -0.83 -16.12
CA LEU A 14 2.82 -1.65 -15.61
C LEU A 14 2.98 -3.11 -16.05
N PRO A 15 2.51 -4.05 -15.23
CA PRO A 15 1.83 -3.90 -13.95
C PRO A 15 2.78 -3.66 -12.79
N LEU A 16 2.34 -2.91 -11.77
CA LEU A 16 3.12 -2.68 -10.55
C LEU A 16 3.11 -3.94 -9.67
N ALA A 17 4.26 -4.32 -9.16
CA ALA A 17 4.43 -5.37 -8.17
C ALA A 17 4.64 -4.75 -6.79
N LEU A 18 3.70 -4.94 -5.85
CA LEU A 18 3.76 -4.39 -4.51
C LEU A 18 3.97 -5.50 -3.48
N ALA A 19 5.04 -5.43 -2.69
CA ALA A 19 5.31 -6.39 -1.61
C ALA A 19 4.50 -6.00 -0.36
N HIS A 20 3.43 -6.77 -0.06
CA HIS A 20 2.55 -6.56 1.09
C HIS A 20 3.32 -6.80 2.39
N ARG A 21 3.43 -5.76 3.24
CA ARG A 21 4.20 -5.79 4.49
C ARG A 21 5.65 -6.28 4.31
N GLY A 22 6.24 -5.99 3.14
CA GLY A 22 7.57 -6.46 2.77
C GLY A 22 7.61 -7.87 2.20
N GLY A 23 6.47 -8.50 1.88
CA GLY A 23 6.38 -9.88 1.41
C GLY A 23 6.30 -10.87 2.58
N ALA A 24 5.21 -10.78 3.36
CA ALA A 24 5.00 -11.57 4.58
C ALA A 24 5.06 -13.09 4.35
N GLY A 25 4.70 -13.57 3.16
CA GLY A 25 4.72 -14.97 2.77
C GLY A 25 6.05 -15.49 2.21
N LEU A 26 7.07 -14.65 2.10
CA LEU A 26 8.42 -15.13 1.76
C LEU A 26 8.95 -16.02 2.89
N PRO A 27 9.55 -17.19 2.59
CA PRO A 27 10.17 -18.04 3.61
C PRO A 27 11.20 -17.31 4.49
N ALA A 28 11.96 -16.39 3.89
CA ALA A 28 12.93 -15.56 4.63
C ALA A 28 12.28 -14.54 5.58
N ASN A 29 11.01 -14.22 5.38
CA ASN A 29 10.24 -13.23 6.15
C ASN A 29 9.28 -13.87 7.16
N ASP A 30 9.38 -15.17 7.39
CA ASP A 30 8.47 -15.87 8.31
C ASP A 30 8.46 -15.22 9.70
N GLY A 31 7.28 -14.74 10.10
CA GLY A 31 7.03 -14.05 11.36
C GLY A 31 7.59 -12.63 11.48
N ILE A 32 8.15 -12.02 10.42
CA ILE A 32 8.77 -10.68 10.47
C ILE A 32 8.15 -9.68 9.48
N GLU A 33 6.86 -9.82 9.16
CA GLU A 33 6.16 -8.82 8.34
C GLU A 33 6.35 -7.39 8.86
N ASN A 34 6.33 -6.41 7.97
CA ASN A 34 6.51 -4.98 8.28
C ASN A 34 7.87 -4.61 8.93
N THR A 35 8.86 -5.51 9.00
CA THR A 35 10.19 -5.18 9.50
C THR A 35 11.10 -4.65 8.38
N LEU A 36 12.17 -3.92 8.77
CA LEU A 36 13.16 -3.44 7.80
C LEU A 36 13.82 -4.60 7.05
N THR A 37 14.06 -5.73 7.72
CA THR A 37 14.62 -6.95 7.11
C THR A 37 13.66 -7.50 6.05
N ALA A 38 12.35 -7.56 6.32
CA ALA A 38 11.37 -8.00 5.34
C ALA A 38 11.35 -7.10 4.09
N PHE A 39 11.37 -5.78 4.27
CA PHE A 39 11.44 -4.85 3.14
C PHE A 39 12.74 -4.98 2.33
N ARG A 40 13.89 -5.16 2.99
CA ARG A 40 15.17 -5.40 2.31
C ARG A 40 15.14 -6.69 1.49
N ASN A 41 14.51 -7.75 1.99
CA ASN A 41 14.37 -9.00 1.25
C ASN A 41 13.51 -8.80 -0.01
N ALA A 42 12.44 -8.02 0.05
CA ALA A 42 11.66 -7.67 -1.13
C ALA A 42 12.47 -6.82 -2.13
N VAL A 43 13.21 -5.81 -1.65
CA VAL A 43 14.10 -4.99 -2.48
C VAL A 43 15.19 -5.85 -3.14
N ALA A 44 15.76 -6.83 -2.43
CA ALA A 44 16.74 -7.77 -2.99
C ALA A 44 16.16 -8.66 -4.10
N LEU A 45 14.85 -8.86 -4.14
CA LEU A 45 14.15 -9.51 -5.26
C LEU A 45 13.88 -8.57 -6.44
N GLY A 46 14.23 -7.27 -6.33
CA GLY A 46 13.99 -6.25 -7.36
C GLY A 46 12.68 -5.44 -7.16
N TYR A 47 12.01 -5.57 -6.01
CA TYR A 47 10.81 -4.78 -5.74
C TYR A 47 11.15 -3.32 -5.44
N VAL A 48 10.46 -2.42 -6.11
CA VAL A 48 10.51 -0.97 -5.86
C VAL A 48 9.31 -0.52 -5.02
N PHE A 49 8.15 -1.17 -5.19
CA PHE A 49 6.94 -0.84 -4.45
C PHE A 49 6.78 -1.73 -3.24
N LEU A 50 6.72 -1.10 -2.07
CA LEU A 50 6.56 -1.74 -0.77
C LEU A 50 5.25 -1.25 -0.14
N GLU A 51 4.49 -2.17 0.42
CA GLU A 51 3.26 -1.81 1.14
C GLU A 51 3.49 -1.98 2.64
N THR A 52 2.92 -1.07 3.44
CA THR A 52 2.98 -1.09 4.90
C THR A 52 1.76 -0.45 5.52
N ASP A 53 1.48 -0.88 6.74
CA ASP A 53 0.45 -0.32 7.62
C ASP A 53 1.08 0.55 8.69
N VAL A 54 0.42 1.61 9.14
CA VAL A 54 0.99 2.45 10.19
C VAL A 54 0.04 2.75 11.34
N HIS A 55 0.62 2.72 12.54
CA HIS A 55 0.04 3.19 13.79
C HIS A 55 0.95 4.25 14.45
N VAL A 56 0.45 4.92 15.48
CA VAL A 56 1.18 5.96 16.21
C VAL A 56 1.23 5.63 17.71
N SER A 57 2.40 5.80 18.32
CA SER A 57 2.59 5.70 19.77
C SER A 57 1.94 6.88 20.51
N VAL A 58 1.79 6.77 21.84
CA VAL A 58 1.20 7.83 22.67
C VAL A 58 2.01 9.16 22.61
N ASP A 59 3.31 9.08 22.37
CA ASP A 59 4.23 10.22 22.23
C ASP A 59 4.45 10.64 20.76
N GLY A 60 3.62 10.15 19.81
CA GLY A 60 3.53 10.67 18.46
C GLY A 60 4.51 10.07 17.44
N VAL A 61 5.20 8.98 17.74
CA VAL A 61 6.09 8.30 16.80
C VAL A 61 5.31 7.29 15.95
N VAL A 62 5.50 7.33 14.62
CA VAL A 62 4.80 6.45 13.67
C VAL A 62 5.60 5.18 13.45
N TYR A 63 4.93 4.04 13.62
CA TYR A 63 5.48 2.69 13.45
C TYR A 63 4.81 1.94 12.31
N ALA A 64 5.60 1.19 11.56
CA ALA A 64 5.10 0.23 10.58
C ALA A 64 4.64 -1.04 11.29
N PHE A 65 3.33 -1.23 11.38
CA PHE A 65 2.71 -2.38 12.04
C PHE A 65 1.25 -2.50 11.61
N HIS A 66 0.77 -3.73 11.41
CA HIS A 66 -0.59 -3.94 10.90
C HIS A 66 -1.66 -3.87 11.99
N ASP A 67 -1.46 -4.60 13.07
CA ASP A 67 -2.47 -4.78 14.11
C ASP A 67 -2.51 -3.58 15.06
N GLU A 68 -3.65 -3.31 15.65
CA GLU A 68 -3.78 -2.28 16.71
C GLU A 68 -2.95 -2.63 17.94
N HIS A 69 -2.82 -3.94 18.24
CA HIS A 69 -2.08 -4.49 19.38
C HIS A 69 -0.82 -5.22 18.90
N LEU A 70 0.24 -5.14 19.68
CA LEU A 70 1.50 -5.80 19.33
C LEU A 70 1.45 -7.35 19.46
N GLY A 71 0.42 -7.92 20.12
CA GLY A 71 0.36 -9.31 20.61
C GLY A 71 0.73 -10.38 19.60
N ARG A 72 0.11 -10.39 18.43
CA ARG A 72 0.32 -11.43 17.42
C ARG A 72 1.80 -11.59 17.00
N MET A 73 2.52 -10.50 16.87
CA MET A 73 3.89 -10.50 16.35
C MET A 73 4.96 -10.49 17.46
N THR A 74 4.59 -10.08 18.67
CA THR A 74 5.57 -9.82 19.75
C THR A 74 5.23 -10.50 21.06
N GLY A 75 3.99 -10.97 21.24
CA GLY A 75 3.47 -11.51 22.52
C GLY A 75 3.08 -10.44 23.55
N VAL A 76 3.15 -9.14 23.22
CA VAL A 76 2.77 -8.03 24.12
C VAL A 76 1.37 -7.55 23.78
N GLU A 77 0.37 -7.94 24.57
CA GLU A 77 -1.06 -7.65 24.35
C GLU A 77 -1.43 -6.19 24.71
N THR A 78 -0.69 -5.23 24.18
CA THR A 78 -0.93 -3.80 24.45
C THR A 78 -1.12 -3.05 23.13
N PRO A 79 -2.10 -2.13 23.05
CA PRO A 79 -2.28 -1.28 21.88
C PRO A 79 -1.05 -0.39 21.67
N ILE A 80 -0.62 -0.21 20.42
CA ILE A 80 0.50 0.68 20.05
C ILE A 80 0.24 2.10 20.56
N ALA A 81 -0.99 2.58 20.44
CA ALA A 81 -1.39 3.93 20.87
C ALA A 81 -1.34 4.15 22.39
N ALA A 82 -1.19 3.09 23.19
CA ALA A 82 -1.04 3.18 24.66
C ALA A 82 0.42 3.13 25.13
N LEU A 83 1.36 2.85 24.23
CA LEU A 83 2.79 2.73 24.53
C LEU A 83 3.55 3.97 24.06
N THR A 84 4.61 4.31 24.80
CA THR A 84 5.62 5.26 24.36
C THR A 84 6.54 4.63 23.30
N SER A 85 7.18 5.46 22.48
CA SER A 85 8.19 4.98 21.53
C SER A 85 9.31 4.19 22.21
N ALA A 86 9.75 4.63 23.39
CA ALA A 86 10.78 3.95 24.17
C ALA A 86 10.34 2.55 24.66
N GLU A 87 9.06 2.32 24.86
CA GLU A 87 8.51 1.00 25.19
C GLU A 87 8.42 0.11 23.93
N ILE A 88 7.91 0.64 22.82
CA ILE A 88 7.79 -0.10 21.55
C ILE A 88 9.17 -0.52 21.03
N ASP A 89 10.18 0.35 21.09
CA ASP A 89 11.55 0.06 20.62
C ASP A 89 12.22 -1.10 21.37
N ARG A 90 11.70 -1.49 22.55
CA ARG A 90 12.19 -2.64 23.33
C ARG A 90 11.47 -3.94 23.02
N VAL A 91 10.41 -3.88 22.23
CA VAL A 91 9.58 -5.06 21.93
C VAL A 91 9.97 -5.62 20.56
N PRO A 92 10.64 -6.78 20.50
CA PRO A 92 11.05 -7.35 19.23
C PRO A 92 9.90 -8.11 18.55
N VAL A 93 9.74 -7.92 17.25
CA VAL A 93 8.94 -8.76 16.36
C VAL A 93 9.61 -10.14 16.26
N ALA A 94 8.87 -11.20 16.48
CA ALA A 94 9.37 -12.59 16.49
C ALA A 94 10.62 -12.79 17.36
N GLY A 95 10.80 -11.98 18.41
CA GLY A 95 11.95 -12.05 19.32
C GLY A 95 13.30 -11.59 18.73
N ARG A 96 13.34 -11.04 17.52
CA ARG A 96 14.59 -10.75 16.81
C ARG A 96 14.67 -9.41 16.07
N GLU A 97 13.56 -8.90 15.57
CA GLU A 97 13.54 -7.69 14.72
C GLU A 97 12.86 -6.52 15.46
N PRO A 98 13.38 -5.30 15.38
CA PRO A 98 12.67 -4.15 15.95
C PRO A 98 11.40 -3.86 15.16
N VAL A 99 10.36 -3.32 15.83
CA VAL A 99 9.23 -2.68 15.14
C VAL A 99 9.75 -1.39 14.50
N PRO A 100 9.75 -1.25 13.15
CA PRO A 100 10.42 -0.12 12.54
C PRO A 100 9.57 1.15 12.63
N ARG A 101 10.24 2.26 12.86
CA ARG A 101 9.64 3.58 12.70
C ARG A 101 9.50 3.91 11.22
N LEU A 102 8.40 4.53 10.82
CA LEU A 102 8.19 4.92 9.42
C LEU A 102 9.31 5.84 8.91
N ALA A 103 9.81 6.74 9.76
CA ALA A 103 10.91 7.64 9.41
C ALA A 103 12.18 6.86 9.03
N ASP A 104 12.51 5.80 9.78
CA ASP A 104 13.69 4.98 9.52
C ASP A 104 13.55 4.16 8.23
N LEU A 105 12.34 3.66 7.92
CA LEU A 105 12.08 2.98 6.66
C LEU A 105 12.28 3.91 5.47
N LEU A 106 11.69 5.12 5.52
CA LEU A 106 11.83 6.11 4.45
C LEU A 106 13.27 6.58 4.27
N ALA A 107 14.05 6.70 5.34
CA ALA A 107 15.45 7.09 5.28
C ALA A 107 16.37 5.97 4.77
N THR A 108 16.08 4.72 5.17
CA THR A 108 16.95 3.57 4.84
C THR A 108 16.71 3.02 3.42
N LEU A 109 15.51 3.22 2.89
CA LEU A 109 15.09 2.75 1.56
C LEU A 109 14.67 3.96 0.70
N PRO A 110 15.63 4.84 0.32
CA PRO A 110 15.33 6.10 -0.37
C PRO A 110 14.75 5.91 -1.78
N ASP A 111 15.10 4.81 -2.45
CA ASP A 111 14.64 4.50 -3.81
C ASP A 111 13.32 3.72 -3.82
N ALA A 112 12.88 3.20 -2.67
CA ALA A 112 11.61 2.49 -2.58
C ALA A 112 10.42 3.46 -2.58
N ARG A 113 9.33 3.01 -3.21
CA ARG A 113 8.02 3.68 -3.23
C ARG A 113 7.09 2.98 -2.24
N PHE A 114 6.60 3.71 -1.26
CA PHE A 114 5.79 3.14 -0.19
C PHE A 114 4.29 3.37 -0.39
N ASN A 115 3.51 2.30 -0.36
CA ASN A 115 2.07 2.36 -0.14
C ASN A 115 1.80 2.27 1.36
N ILE A 116 1.25 3.34 1.95
CA ILE A 116 1.12 3.47 3.41
C ILE A 116 -0.37 3.49 3.78
N ASP A 117 -0.87 2.41 4.40
CA ASP A 117 -2.24 2.36 4.94
C ASP A 117 -2.27 2.93 6.38
N VAL A 118 -2.92 4.06 6.54
CA VAL A 118 -3.08 4.73 7.84
C VAL A 118 -4.24 4.10 8.61
N LYS A 119 -3.93 3.30 9.64
CA LYS A 119 -4.89 2.46 10.36
C LYS A 119 -5.71 3.21 11.42
N ALA A 120 -5.15 4.24 12.04
CA ALA A 120 -5.76 4.96 13.16
C ALA A 120 -5.94 6.46 12.89
N ASP A 121 -6.97 7.06 13.48
CA ASP A 121 -7.24 8.50 13.30
C ASP A 121 -6.12 9.38 13.87
N GLY A 122 -5.51 8.96 14.98
CA GLY A 122 -4.38 9.66 15.60
C GLY A 122 -3.08 9.57 14.80
N ALA A 123 -2.98 8.61 13.86
CA ALA A 123 -1.78 8.45 13.03
C ALA A 123 -1.74 9.40 11.82
N VAL A 124 -2.84 10.08 11.48
CA VAL A 124 -2.93 10.86 10.23
C VAL A 124 -1.92 12.00 10.19
N GLU A 125 -1.95 12.91 11.17
CA GLU A 125 -1.07 14.08 11.21
C GLU A 125 0.40 13.67 11.40
N ALA A 126 0.65 12.68 12.25
CA ALA A 126 1.99 12.16 12.49
C ALA A 126 2.60 11.53 11.23
N THR A 127 1.81 10.73 10.48
CA THR A 127 2.25 10.13 9.20
C THR A 127 2.55 11.22 8.17
N VAL A 128 1.68 12.21 8.02
CA VAL A 128 1.91 13.34 7.09
C VAL A 128 3.19 14.09 7.44
N LYS A 129 3.41 14.37 8.72
CA LYS A 129 4.62 15.03 9.19
C LYS A 129 5.87 14.23 8.81
N VAL A 130 5.89 12.91 9.06
CA VAL A 130 7.02 12.04 8.69
C VAL A 130 7.27 12.06 7.18
N VAL A 131 6.24 11.97 6.35
CA VAL A 131 6.35 12.00 4.89
C VAL A 131 6.94 13.32 4.40
N GLN A 132 6.48 14.45 4.94
CA GLN A 132 6.97 15.79 4.59
C GLN A 132 8.41 16.03 5.06
N GLU A 133 8.76 15.63 6.28
CA GLU A 133 10.12 15.73 6.81
C GLU A 133 11.11 14.89 6.00
N ALA A 134 10.68 13.73 5.54
CA ALA A 134 11.46 12.86 4.64
C ALA A 134 11.48 13.34 3.18
N ARG A 135 10.68 14.37 2.81
CA ARG A 135 10.45 14.82 1.42
C ARG A 135 10.07 13.65 0.50
N ALA A 136 9.18 12.80 0.99
CA ALA A 136 8.83 11.54 0.35
C ALA A 136 7.50 11.59 -0.42
N GLU A 137 6.87 12.77 -0.60
CA GLU A 137 5.56 12.92 -1.23
C GLU A 137 5.52 12.28 -2.61
N ASP A 138 6.57 12.43 -3.41
CA ASP A 138 6.64 11.90 -4.78
C ASP A 138 6.77 10.37 -4.84
N ARG A 139 7.14 9.72 -3.75
CA ARG A 139 7.36 8.28 -3.66
C ARG A 139 6.47 7.55 -2.65
N VAL A 140 5.39 8.21 -2.18
CA VAL A 140 4.39 7.57 -1.31
C VAL A 140 2.99 7.63 -1.89
N CYS A 141 2.21 6.58 -1.63
CA CYS A 141 0.77 6.54 -1.81
C CYS A 141 0.11 6.37 -0.45
N LEU A 142 -0.72 7.34 -0.05
CA LEU A 142 -1.44 7.30 1.21
C LEU A 142 -2.79 6.63 1.02
N ALA A 143 -3.04 5.59 1.79
CA ALA A 143 -4.24 4.79 1.78
C ALA A 143 -4.93 4.77 3.15
N SER A 144 -6.20 4.49 3.18
CA SER A 144 -6.96 4.15 4.39
C SER A 144 -8.33 3.57 4.04
N PHE A 145 -8.83 2.69 4.89
CA PHE A 145 -10.22 2.20 4.80
C PHE A 145 -11.26 3.22 5.30
N SER A 146 -10.83 4.31 5.92
CA SER A 146 -11.69 5.39 6.41
C SER A 146 -11.75 6.56 5.43
N GLY A 147 -12.94 6.87 4.92
CA GLY A 147 -13.14 8.05 4.08
C GLY A 147 -12.83 9.37 4.80
N ALA A 148 -13.01 9.42 6.12
CA ALA A 148 -12.66 10.59 6.94
C ALA A 148 -11.15 10.78 6.99
N ARG A 149 -10.36 9.70 7.25
CA ARG A 149 -8.90 9.73 7.21
C ARG A 149 -8.37 10.14 5.84
N LEU A 150 -8.90 9.56 4.76
CA LEU A 150 -8.54 9.94 3.38
C LEU A 150 -8.81 11.41 3.09
N GLY A 151 -9.90 11.97 3.63
CA GLY A 151 -10.20 13.40 3.53
C GLY A 151 -9.16 14.28 4.21
N ARG A 152 -8.72 13.90 5.43
CA ARG A 152 -7.66 14.59 6.18
C ARG A 152 -6.31 14.46 5.48
N LEU A 153 -5.92 13.24 5.08
CA LEU A 153 -4.67 12.99 4.33
C LEU A 153 -4.59 13.85 3.07
N ARG A 154 -5.69 13.97 2.32
CA ARG A 154 -5.76 14.82 1.14
C ARG A 154 -5.54 16.30 1.44
N ALA A 155 -6.11 16.78 2.54
CA ALA A 155 -6.01 18.19 2.93
C ALA A 155 -4.60 18.53 3.42
N LEU A 156 -3.95 17.61 4.16
CA LEU A 156 -2.68 17.85 4.83
C LEU A 156 -1.45 17.52 3.97
N CYS A 157 -1.58 16.55 3.04
CA CYS A 157 -0.50 16.11 2.16
C CYS A 157 -0.97 16.07 0.69
N PRO A 158 -1.27 17.21 0.05
CA PRO A 158 -1.78 17.25 -1.32
C PRO A 158 -0.76 16.75 -2.35
N GLY A 159 0.53 16.79 -2.04
CA GLY A 159 1.63 16.34 -2.90
C GLY A 159 1.79 14.82 -3.01
N ALA A 160 1.25 14.03 -2.10
CA ALA A 160 1.37 12.57 -2.15
C ALA A 160 0.30 11.91 -3.03
N ALA A 161 0.63 10.76 -3.64
CA ALA A 161 -0.37 9.91 -4.27
C ALA A 161 -1.41 9.41 -3.25
N ARG A 162 -2.60 9.08 -3.71
CA ARG A 162 -3.70 8.60 -2.84
C ARG A 162 -4.50 7.50 -3.48
N SER A 163 -4.81 6.50 -2.66
CA SER A 163 -5.81 5.50 -2.99
C SER A 163 -7.23 6.03 -2.76
N GLY A 164 -8.16 5.64 -3.61
CA GLY A 164 -9.59 5.90 -3.44
C GLY A 164 -10.20 5.09 -2.31
N GLY A 165 -11.14 5.71 -1.61
CA GLY A 165 -11.87 5.09 -0.52
C GLY A 165 -13.18 4.40 -0.95
N PRO A 166 -14.00 3.99 0.02
CA PRO A 166 -15.26 3.28 -0.23
C PRO A 166 -16.23 4.01 -1.19
N LEU A 167 -16.26 5.34 -1.16
CA LEU A 167 -17.15 6.14 -2.02
C LEU A 167 -16.71 6.11 -3.49
N GLU A 168 -15.39 6.22 -3.75
CA GLU A 168 -14.82 6.15 -5.09
C GLU A 168 -15.02 4.74 -5.68
N ILE A 169 -14.75 3.70 -4.88
CA ILE A 169 -14.96 2.30 -5.27
C ILE A 169 -16.45 2.04 -5.58
N ALA A 170 -17.37 2.53 -4.74
CA ALA A 170 -18.80 2.40 -4.97
C ALA A 170 -19.24 3.15 -6.24
N ALA A 171 -18.70 4.34 -6.49
CA ALA A 171 -18.98 5.11 -7.70
C ALA A 171 -18.48 4.40 -8.97
N LEU A 172 -17.32 3.77 -8.94
CA LEU A 172 -16.81 2.96 -10.05
C LEU A 172 -17.69 1.73 -10.31
N LYS A 173 -18.13 1.06 -9.25
CA LYS A 173 -18.93 -0.17 -9.36
C LYS A 173 -20.37 0.10 -9.78
N LEU A 174 -21.02 1.08 -9.17
CA LEU A 174 -22.47 1.34 -9.26
C LEU A 174 -22.81 2.58 -10.09
N GLY A 175 -21.88 3.53 -10.25
CA GLY A 175 -22.13 4.80 -10.93
C GLY A 175 -22.68 4.61 -12.34
N PRO A 176 -23.91 5.13 -12.62
CA PRO A 176 -24.64 4.84 -13.88
C PRO A 176 -23.95 5.51 -15.08
N THR A 177 -23.34 6.66 -14.87
CA THR A 177 -22.72 7.44 -15.96
C THR A 177 -21.23 7.68 -15.74
N ARG A 178 -20.49 7.88 -16.83
CA ARG A 178 -19.07 8.25 -16.78
C ARG A 178 -18.84 9.56 -16.02
N TRP A 179 -19.80 10.48 -16.08
CA TRP A 179 -19.73 11.76 -15.37
C TRP A 179 -19.72 11.58 -13.85
N VAL A 180 -20.62 10.75 -13.30
CA VAL A 180 -20.66 10.43 -11.85
C VAL A 180 -19.35 9.80 -11.39
N ARG A 181 -18.81 8.87 -12.17
CA ARG A 181 -17.52 8.20 -11.87
C ARG A 181 -16.35 9.18 -11.90
N ARG A 182 -16.30 10.05 -12.92
CA ARG A 182 -15.26 11.10 -13.03
C ARG A 182 -15.33 12.12 -11.90
N LEU A 183 -16.53 12.48 -11.44
CA LEU A 183 -16.67 13.42 -10.33
C LEU A 183 -16.09 12.84 -9.03
N ALA A 184 -16.26 11.54 -8.79
CA ALA A 184 -15.63 10.85 -7.67
C ALA A 184 -14.09 10.83 -7.82
N ALA A 185 -13.57 10.48 -9.00
CA ALA A 185 -12.14 10.42 -9.28
C ALA A 185 -11.43 11.79 -9.19
N ARG A 186 -12.10 12.91 -9.55
CA ARG A 186 -11.55 14.29 -9.49
C ARG A 186 -11.14 14.77 -8.09
N ARG A 187 -11.36 13.98 -7.06
CA ARG A 187 -10.98 14.31 -5.68
C ARG A 187 -9.50 14.14 -5.37
N GLY A 188 -8.63 14.10 -6.39
CA GLY A 188 -7.20 13.90 -6.21
C GLY A 188 -6.87 12.46 -5.77
N VAL A 189 -7.59 11.50 -6.34
CA VAL A 189 -7.36 10.06 -6.24
C VAL A 189 -6.58 9.62 -7.47
N HIS A 190 -5.60 8.74 -7.31
CA HIS A 190 -4.71 8.32 -8.39
C HIS A 190 -4.88 6.82 -8.71
N CYS A 191 -5.25 6.02 -7.73
CA CYS A 191 -5.53 4.59 -7.88
C CYS A 191 -6.69 4.18 -6.98
N VAL A 192 -7.21 2.98 -7.19
CA VAL A 192 -8.08 2.28 -6.23
C VAL A 192 -7.43 0.96 -5.87
N GLN A 193 -7.43 0.65 -4.58
CA GLN A 193 -6.86 -0.57 -4.04
C GLN A 193 -8.00 -1.41 -3.46
N VAL A 194 -8.26 -2.56 -4.07
CA VAL A 194 -9.46 -3.35 -3.81
C VAL A 194 -9.15 -4.83 -3.65
N PRO A 195 -9.90 -5.55 -2.80
CA PRO A 195 -9.81 -7.01 -2.77
C PRO A 195 -10.44 -7.60 -4.04
N VAL A 196 -9.98 -8.78 -4.45
CA VAL A 196 -10.62 -9.54 -5.56
C VAL A 196 -12.10 -9.73 -5.30
N ARG A 197 -12.43 -10.09 -4.06
CA ARG A 197 -13.81 -10.34 -3.60
C ARG A 197 -14.06 -9.70 -2.23
N ARG A 198 -15.32 -9.37 -1.96
CA ARG A 198 -15.79 -8.98 -0.63
C ARG A 198 -17.00 -9.83 -0.26
N GLY A 199 -16.77 -10.87 0.54
CA GLY A 199 -17.77 -11.91 0.75
C GLY A 199 -18.18 -12.58 -0.59
N PRO A 200 -19.47 -12.74 -0.89
CA PRO A 200 -19.91 -13.39 -2.14
C PRO A 200 -19.75 -12.48 -3.38
N VAL A 201 -19.39 -11.23 -3.20
CA VAL A 201 -19.37 -10.24 -4.29
C VAL A 201 -17.96 -10.15 -4.90
N THR A 202 -17.82 -10.49 -6.19
CA THR A 202 -16.62 -10.20 -6.98
C THR A 202 -16.52 -8.69 -7.18
N VAL A 203 -15.45 -8.07 -6.70
CA VAL A 203 -15.18 -6.63 -6.83
C VAL A 203 -14.47 -6.37 -8.15
N VAL A 204 -13.38 -7.07 -8.39
CA VAL A 204 -12.54 -6.90 -9.58
C VAL A 204 -13.17 -7.69 -10.74
N THR A 205 -13.60 -6.97 -11.74
CA THR A 205 -14.17 -7.53 -12.99
C THR A 205 -13.64 -6.72 -14.18
N PRO A 206 -13.63 -7.25 -15.41
CA PRO A 206 -13.22 -6.49 -16.59
C PRO A 206 -13.99 -5.16 -16.75
N ARG A 207 -15.25 -5.14 -16.33
CA ARG A 207 -16.07 -3.91 -16.32
C ARG A 207 -15.59 -2.91 -15.27
N PHE A 208 -15.19 -3.37 -14.09
CA PHE A 208 -14.68 -2.49 -13.02
C PHE A 208 -13.37 -1.84 -13.45
N VAL A 209 -12.41 -2.64 -13.93
CA VAL A 209 -11.10 -2.17 -14.42
C VAL A 209 -11.28 -1.14 -15.53
N ARG A 210 -12.05 -1.46 -16.58
CA ARG A 210 -12.34 -0.50 -17.66
C ARG A 210 -12.94 0.82 -17.16
N ARG A 211 -13.87 0.77 -16.19
CA ARG A 211 -14.48 1.96 -15.60
C ARG A 211 -13.50 2.82 -14.81
N ALA A 212 -12.54 2.19 -14.12
CA ALA A 212 -11.47 2.91 -13.44
C ALA A 212 -10.58 3.60 -14.46
N HIS A 213 -10.13 2.91 -15.50
CA HIS A 213 -9.31 3.46 -16.58
C HIS A 213 -10.01 4.61 -17.32
N GLU A 214 -11.34 4.52 -17.57
CA GLU A 214 -12.13 5.62 -18.14
C GLU A 214 -12.10 6.90 -17.28
N THR A 215 -11.74 6.80 -16.02
CA THR A 215 -11.61 7.94 -15.10
C THR A 215 -10.17 8.35 -14.81
N GLY A 216 -9.19 7.63 -15.39
CA GLY A 216 -7.77 7.87 -15.20
C GLY A 216 -7.19 7.26 -13.91
N LEU A 217 -7.88 6.28 -13.31
CA LEU A 217 -7.43 5.62 -12.09
C LEU A 217 -6.80 4.26 -12.40
N GLN A 218 -5.67 3.97 -11.77
CA GLN A 218 -5.11 2.62 -11.73
C GLN A 218 -5.90 1.73 -10.74
N VAL A 219 -5.89 0.42 -11.02
CA VAL A 219 -6.51 -0.61 -10.17
C VAL A 219 -5.43 -1.51 -9.61
N HIS A 220 -5.21 -1.46 -8.30
CA HIS A 220 -4.32 -2.37 -7.58
C HIS A 220 -5.17 -3.37 -6.79
N VAL A 221 -4.78 -4.63 -6.80
CA VAL A 221 -5.56 -5.70 -6.18
C VAL A 221 -4.77 -6.36 -5.06
N TRP A 222 -5.42 -6.56 -3.90
CA TRP A 222 -4.81 -7.14 -2.67
C TRP A 222 -5.72 -8.20 -2.03
N THR A 223 -5.22 -9.10 -1.22
CA THR A 223 -3.88 -9.67 -1.27
C THR A 223 -3.95 -10.90 -2.15
N VAL A 224 -3.08 -11.03 -3.12
CA VAL A 224 -3.14 -12.11 -4.12
C VAL A 224 -1.83 -12.87 -4.09
N ASP A 225 -1.88 -14.16 -3.72
CA ASP A 225 -0.69 -15.00 -3.54
C ASP A 225 -0.70 -16.24 -4.46
N ASP A 226 -1.86 -16.56 -5.04
CA ASP A 226 -2.02 -17.68 -5.98
C ASP A 226 -1.60 -17.24 -7.40
N PRO A 227 -0.66 -17.98 -8.05
CA PRO A 227 -0.15 -17.59 -9.37
C PRO A 227 -1.20 -17.62 -10.48
N ASP A 228 -2.21 -18.48 -10.41
CA ASP A 228 -3.26 -18.55 -11.43
C ASP A 228 -4.25 -17.41 -11.27
N GLU A 229 -4.53 -16.99 -10.03
CA GLU A 229 -5.31 -15.78 -9.76
C GLU A 229 -4.55 -14.52 -10.21
N MET A 230 -3.21 -14.45 -9.99
CA MET A 230 -2.36 -13.37 -10.51
C MET A 230 -2.46 -13.27 -12.03
N ARG A 231 -2.27 -14.38 -12.76
CA ARG A 231 -2.38 -14.42 -14.24
C ARG A 231 -3.76 -13.95 -14.70
N THR A 232 -4.83 -14.45 -14.09
CA THR A 232 -6.21 -14.06 -14.41
C THR A 232 -6.46 -12.57 -14.23
N LEU A 233 -5.98 -11.98 -13.11
CA LEU A 233 -6.13 -10.56 -12.84
C LEU A 233 -5.35 -9.69 -13.84
N LEU A 234 -4.13 -10.10 -14.19
CA LEU A 234 -3.31 -9.43 -15.19
C LEU A 234 -3.95 -9.48 -16.59
N GLU A 235 -4.62 -10.60 -16.95
CA GLU A 235 -5.36 -10.73 -18.22
C GLU A 235 -6.54 -9.77 -18.31
N ILE A 236 -7.25 -9.52 -17.22
CA ILE A 236 -8.34 -8.53 -17.19
C ILE A 236 -7.87 -7.09 -17.08
N GLY A 237 -6.54 -6.87 -17.00
CA GLY A 237 -5.90 -5.57 -17.12
C GLY A 237 -5.83 -4.78 -15.81
N VAL A 238 -5.62 -5.43 -14.66
CA VAL A 238 -5.27 -4.70 -13.42
C VAL A 238 -3.90 -4.09 -13.54
N ASP A 239 -3.70 -2.94 -12.92
CA ASP A 239 -2.47 -2.14 -13.03
C ASP A 239 -1.45 -2.47 -11.94
N GLY A 240 -1.84 -3.22 -10.91
CA GLY A 240 -0.92 -3.65 -9.86
C GLY A 240 -1.48 -4.79 -9.02
N ILE A 241 -0.55 -5.58 -8.47
CA ILE A 241 -0.85 -6.67 -7.53
C ILE A 241 -0.06 -6.45 -6.25
N VAL A 242 -0.77 -6.51 -5.12
CA VAL A 242 -0.22 -6.49 -3.76
C VAL A 242 -0.22 -7.94 -3.25
N THR A 243 0.95 -8.45 -2.88
CA THR A 243 1.13 -9.88 -2.56
C THR A 243 2.00 -10.09 -1.33
N ASP A 244 1.70 -11.15 -0.57
CA ASP A 244 2.60 -11.70 0.46
C ASP A 244 3.70 -12.58 -0.16
N ARG A 245 3.53 -13.02 -1.43
CA ARG A 245 4.44 -13.89 -2.16
C ARG A 245 5.13 -13.15 -3.31
N PRO A 246 6.04 -12.21 -2.99
CA PRO A 246 6.77 -11.47 -4.01
C PRO A 246 7.65 -12.36 -4.91
N ASP A 247 8.11 -13.50 -4.41
CA ASP A 247 8.77 -14.53 -5.21
C ASP A 247 7.87 -15.04 -6.34
N VAL A 248 6.63 -15.41 -6.01
CA VAL A 248 5.65 -15.95 -6.98
C VAL A 248 5.21 -14.89 -7.99
N LEU A 249 4.92 -13.66 -7.51
CA LEU A 249 4.52 -12.58 -8.42
C LEU A 249 5.64 -12.21 -9.39
N ARG A 250 6.89 -12.18 -8.93
CA ARG A 250 8.06 -11.97 -9.78
C ARG A 250 8.11 -13.01 -10.90
N ASP A 251 8.00 -14.31 -10.55
CA ASP A 251 8.03 -15.39 -11.54
C ASP A 251 6.91 -15.25 -12.58
N VAL A 252 5.68 -14.92 -12.15
CA VAL A 252 4.53 -14.68 -13.04
C VAL A 252 4.76 -13.50 -13.98
N LEU A 253 5.37 -12.42 -13.50
CA LEU A 253 5.67 -11.24 -14.32
C LEU A 253 6.85 -11.48 -15.27
N ASP A 254 7.85 -12.28 -14.85
CA ASP A 254 8.99 -12.66 -15.66
C ASP A 254 8.56 -13.57 -16.81
N GLU A 255 7.75 -14.61 -16.56
CA GLU A 255 7.12 -15.45 -17.59
C GLU A 255 6.35 -14.62 -18.62
N ARG A 256 5.79 -13.50 -18.21
CA ARG A 256 5.02 -12.57 -19.03
C ARG A 256 5.89 -11.56 -19.79
N GLY A 257 7.17 -11.47 -19.48
CA GLY A 257 8.08 -10.44 -19.99
C GLY A 257 7.73 -9.03 -19.50
N SER A 258 7.14 -8.95 -18.30
CA SER A 258 6.68 -7.69 -17.69
C SER A 258 7.45 -7.34 -16.40
N TRP A 259 8.38 -8.20 -15.96
CA TRP A 259 9.32 -7.86 -14.90
C TRP A 259 10.40 -6.96 -15.45
N PRO A 260 10.77 -5.83 -14.78
CA PRO A 260 11.84 -4.96 -15.25
C PRO A 260 13.19 -5.67 -15.21
N ASP A 261 13.99 -5.56 -16.29
CA ASP A 261 15.33 -6.16 -16.38
C ASP A 261 16.33 -5.53 -15.40
N GLU A 262 16.10 -4.29 -14.96
CA GLU A 262 16.89 -3.60 -13.93
C GLU A 262 15.94 -2.87 -12.95
N PRO A 263 16.26 -2.83 -11.63
CA PRO A 263 15.52 -1.98 -10.69
C PRO A 263 15.76 -0.51 -11.05
N HIS A 264 14.69 0.21 -11.28
CA HIS A 264 14.70 1.66 -11.58
C HIS A 264 14.96 2.52 -10.36
#